data_ff2db4e26804bc252642436c7511db0f
#
_entry.id   ff2db4e26804bc252642436c7511db0f
#
_cell.length_a   1.000
_cell.length_b   1.000
_cell.length_c   1.000
_cell.angle_alpha   90.00
_cell.angle_beta   90.00
_cell.angle_gamma   90.00
#
_symmetry.space_group_name_H-M   'P 1'
#
loop_
_entity.id
_entity.type
_entity.pdbx_description
1 polymer ?
#
loop_
_entity_poly.entity_id
_entity_poly.type
_entity_poly.pdbx_seq_one_letter_code
_entity_poly.pdbx_strand_id
1 'polypeptide(L)'
;MSRRVATQPDLLDLLAPPVTDDERAEEQAEHEEVVQTIREQLHGYLARARATTQGFPWRDLTETYVIEIRVNSMSRWLPDAEAAELRRVFSAEMDRLYEAADQERPEVGGLDF
;
A
#
# COMPACT_ATOMS: atom_id res chain seq x y z
N MET A 1 5.07 6.26 49.72
CA MET A 1 4.71 6.37 49.11
C MET A 1 4.52 6.31 48.42
N SER A 2 4.56 6.17 48.74
CA SER A 2 4.38 6.22 47.78
C SER A 2 4.33 6.40 47.29
N ARG A 3 4.42 6.30 47.27
CA ARG A 3 4.41 6.46 46.37
C ARG A 3 4.34 6.26 45.72
N ARG A 4 4.50 6.03 45.97
CA ARG A 4 4.43 5.82 45.12
C ARG A 4 4.25 5.32 44.70
N VAL A 5 4.26 5.11 45.21
CA VAL A 5 3.90 4.80 44.50
C VAL A 5 3.62 4.35 44.14
N ALA A 6 3.54 4.37 44.44
CA ALA A 6 2.97 4.08 44.06
C ALA A 6 2.82 3.91 43.48
N THR A 7 2.61 3.79 43.66
CA THR A 7 2.20 3.45 42.89
C THR A 7 2.51 3.74 41.88
N GLN A 8 2.84 3.51 41.48
CA GLN A 8 3.12 3.74 40.39
C GLN A 8 3.00 2.92 39.27
N PRO A 9 2.43 1.84 39.13
CA PRO A 9 2.10 1.16 37.91
C PRO A 9 1.32 2.03 37.00
N ASP A 10 0.74 2.91 37.58
CA ASP A 10 -0.07 3.90 36.91
C ASP A 10 0.71 4.82 36.03
N LEU A 11 2.03 4.78 36.17
CA LEU A 11 2.88 5.56 35.28
C LEU A 11 2.79 5.06 33.85
N LEU A 12 2.75 3.73 33.70
CA LEU A 12 2.55 3.16 32.37
C LEU A 12 1.15 3.44 31.84
N ASP A 13 0.17 3.42 32.71
CA ASP A 13 -1.19 3.74 32.30
C ASP A 13 -1.33 5.19 31.88
N LEU A 14 -0.56 6.08 32.52
CA LEU A 14 -0.55 7.48 32.15
C LEU A 14 0.14 7.70 30.82
N LEU A 15 1.20 6.94 30.54
CA LEU A 15 1.94 7.04 29.29
C LEU A 15 1.24 6.29 28.17
N ALA A 16 0.55 5.23 28.48
CA ALA A 16 -0.15 4.41 27.51
C ALA A 16 -1.52 4.04 28.06
N PRO A 17 -2.45 5.02 28.08
CA PRO A 17 -3.79 4.73 28.61
C PRO A 17 -4.46 3.62 27.82
N PRO A 18 -5.28 2.81 28.47
CA PRO A 18 -5.98 1.74 27.78
C PRO A 18 -6.92 2.31 26.73
N VAL A 19 -6.92 1.67 25.58
CA VAL A 19 -7.81 2.04 24.49
C VAL A 19 -9.18 1.44 24.80
N THR A 20 -10.22 2.24 24.71
CA THR A 20 -11.58 1.76 24.91
C THR A 20 -12.04 1.03 23.65
N ASP A 21 -13.12 0.26 23.77
CA ASP A 21 -13.66 -0.43 22.61
C ASP A 21 -14.08 0.54 21.53
N ASP A 22 -14.62 1.69 21.92
CA ASP A 22 -15.01 2.70 20.96
C ASP A 22 -13.80 3.29 20.22
N GLU A 23 -12.72 3.55 20.96
CA GLU A 23 -11.49 4.06 20.35
C GLU A 23 -10.88 3.04 19.39
N ARG A 24 -10.90 1.77 19.77
CA ARG A 24 -10.41 0.71 18.88
C ARG A 24 -11.25 0.61 17.63
N ALA A 25 -12.56 0.74 17.76
CA ALA A 25 -13.44 0.69 16.62
C ALA A 25 -13.18 1.86 15.68
N GLU A 26 -12.92 3.06 16.23
CA GLU A 26 -12.60 4.22 15.42
C GLU A 26 -11.27 4.05 14.70
N GLU A 27 -10.24 3.58 15.41
CA GLU A 27 -8.93 3.36 14.81
C GLU A 27 -9.01 2.32 13.72
N GLN A 28 -9.75 1.25 13.94
CA GLN A 28 -9.91 0.22 12.94
C GLN A 28 -10.70 0.72 11.73
N ALA A 29 -11.73 1.52 11.97
CA ALA A 29 -12.50 2.10 10.88
C ALA A 29 -11.65 3.04 10.04
N GLU A 30 -10.79 3.86 10.69
CA GLU A 30 -9.87 4.73 9.97
C GLU A 30 -8.86 3.93 9.16
N HIS A 31 -8.32 2.86 9.76
CA HIS A 31 -7.39 2.00 9.05
C HIS A 31 -8.05 1.35 7.84
N GLU A 32 -9.25 0.84 8.02
CA GLU A 32 -9.99 0.21 6.91
C GLU A 32 -10.29 1.22 5.81
N GLU A 33 -10.59 2.46 6.18
CA GLU A 33 -10.84 3.49 5.20
C GLU A 33 -9.58 3.81 4.39
N VAL A 34 -8.43 3.89 5.05
CA VAL A 34 -7.16 4.10 4.36
C VAL A 34 -6.86 2.93 3.43
N VAL A 35 -7.03 1.71 3.92
CA VAL A 35 -6.80 0.51 3.11
C VAL A 35 -7.72 0.49 1.91
N GLN A 36 -8.98 0.85 2.09
CA GLN A 36 -9.93 0.88 0.98
C GLN A 36 -9.56 1.93 -0.06
N THR A 37 -9.11 3.10 0.38
CA THR A 37 -8.64 4.14 -0.53
C THR A 37 -7.44 3.66 -1.34
N ILE A 38 -6.50 3.00 -0.68
CA ILE A 38 -5.33 2.44 -1.35
C ILE A 38 -5.75 1.37 -2.34
N ARG A 39 -6.66 0.50 -1.93
CA ARG A 39 -7.16 -0.57 -2.81
C ARG A 39 -7.77 0.01 -4.08
N GLU A 40 -8.57 1.06 -3.93
CA GLU A 40 -9.20 1.70 -5.08
C GLU A 40 -8.17 2.33 -6.01
N GLN A 41 -7.15 2.96 -5.46
CA GLN A 41 -6.09 3.55 -6.26
C GLN A 41 -5.31 2.48 -7.02
N LEU A 42 -4.99 1.37 -6.36
CA LEU A 42 -4.25 0.28 -6.99
C LEU A 42 -5.06 -0.36 -8.11
N HIS A 43 -6.34 -0.58 -7.88
CA HIS A 43 -7.20 -1.12 -8.94
C HIS A 43 -7.36 -0.13 -10.09
N GLY A 44 -7.31 1.17 -9.80
CA GLY A 44 -7.31 2.20 -10.82
C GLY A 44 -6.09 2.11 -11.72
N TYR A 45 -4.90 1.95 -11.14
CA TYR A 45 -3.68 1.76 -11.93
C TYR A 45 -3.78 0.49 -12.78
N LEU A 46 -4.25 -0.60 -12.19
CA LEU A 46 -4.40 -1.86 -12.91
C LEU A 46 -5.38 -1.72 -14.07
N ALA A 47 -6.51 -1.05 -13.85
CA ALA A 47 -7.51 -0.84 -14.90
C ALA A 47 -6.93 -0.04 -16.05
N ARG A 48 -6.13 0.99 -15.76
CA ARG A 48 -5.50 1.78 -16.80
C ARG A 48 -4.51 0.96 -17.61
N ALA A 49 -3.72 0.11 -16.93
CA ALA A 49 -2.78 -0.76 -17.61
C ALA A 49 -3.53 -1.74 -18.52
N ARG A 50 -4.61 -2.32 -18.03
CA ARG A 50 -5.40 -3.29 -18.81
C ARG A 50 -6.06 -2.66 -20.02
N ALA A 51 -6.50 -1.41 -19.91
CA ALA A 51 -7.19 -0.73 -20.99
C ALA A 51 -6.24 -0.24 -22.07
N THR A 52 -4.94 -0.21 -21.80
CA THR A 52 -3.96 0.33 -22.74
C THR A 52 -3.55 -0.74 -23.74
N THR A 53 -3.65 -0.41 -25.03
CA THR A 53 -3.29 -1.33 -26.11
C THR A 53 -2.00 -0.90 -26.82
N GLN A 54 -1.65 0.39 -26.75
CA GLN A 54 -0.43 0.91 -27.36
C GLN A 54 0.23 1.87 -26.38
N GLY A 55 1.53 1.73 -26.23
CA GLY A 55 2.30 2.59 -25.32
C GLY A 55 1.95 2.35 -23.88
N PHE A 56 2.03 3.39 -23.09
CA PHE A 56 1.77 3.31 -21.66
C PHE A 56 0.66 4.30 -21.28
N PRO A 57 -0.15 3.98 -20.25
CA PRO A 57 -1.24 4.87 -19.87
C PRO A 57 -0.77 6.12 -19.13
N TRP A 58 0.52 6.20 -18.79
CA TRP A 58 1.07 7.33 -18.06
C TRP A 58 1.92 8.17 -19.02
N ARG A 59 2.19 9.40 -18.60
CA ARG A 59 2.73 10.44 -19.49
C ARG A 59 4.04 10.05 -20.18
N ASP A 60 4.95 9.43 -19.41
CA ASP A 60 6.27 9.05 -19.91
C ASP A 60 6.81 7.86 -19.15
N LEU A 61 7.98 7.37 -19.52
CA LEU A 61 8.57 6.22 -18.87
C LEU A 61 8.93 6.50 -17.41
N THR A 62 9.35 7.74 -17.12
CA THR A 62 9.68 8.10 -15.74
C THR A 62 8.44 7.97 -14.86
N GLU A 63 7.31 8.50 -15.32
CA GLU A 63 6.06 8.37 -14.56
C GLU A 63 5.64 6.92 -14.45
N THR A 64 5.81 6.15 -15.51
CA THR A 64 5.50 4.72 -15.50
C THR A 64 6.30 4.01 -14.42
N TYR A 65 7.59 4.29 -14.31
CA TYR A 65 8.43 3.67 -13.29
C TYR A 65 7.99 4.07 -11.89
N VAL A 66 7.64 5.35 -11.71
CA VAL A 66 7.14 5.82 -10.41
C VAL A 66 5.86 5.09 -10.03
N ILE A 67 4.96 4.88 -10.99
CA ILE A 67 3.70 4.17 -10.73
C ILE A 67 3.99 2.72 -10.33
N GLU A 68 4.93 2.04 -11.00
CA GLU A 68 5.27 0.67 -10.64
C GLU A 68 5.84 0.59 -9.21
N ILE A 69 6.71 1.52 -8.85
CA ILE A 69 7.25 1.58 -7.50
C ILE A 69 6.13 1.83 -6.50
N ARG A 70 5.23 2.75 -6.83
CA ARG A 70 4.11 3.10 -5.98
C ARG A 70 3.19 1.90 -5.77
N VAL A 71 2.87 1.16 -6.82
CA VAL A 71 2.05 -0.04 -6.69
C VAL A 71 2.71 -1.04 -5.76
N ASN A 72 4.01 -1.27 -5.92
CA ASN A 72 4.73 -2.19 -5.07
C ASN A 72 4.71 -1.75 -3.60
N SER A 73 4.92 -0.47 -3.34
CA SER A 73 4.93 0.06 -1.98
C SER A 73 3.54 0.08 -1.36
N MET A 74 2.55 0.57 -2.09
CA MET A 74 1.19 0.70 -1.57
C MET A 74 0.53 -0.65 -1.32
N SER A 75 0.88 -1.66 -2.10
CA SER A 75 0.28 -2.98 -1.93
C SER A 75 0.59 -3.59 -0.56
N ARG A 76 1.60 -3.08 0.13
CA ARG A 76 1.94 -3.56 1.46
C ARG A 76 0.86 -3.26 2.50
N TRP A 77 -0.02 -2.31 2.21
CA TRP A 77 -1.15 -1.99 3.08
C TRP A 77 -2.27 -3.02 3.00
N LEU A 78 -2.25 -3.87 1.99
CA LEU A 78 -3.29 -4.87 1.77
C LEU A 78 -2.93 -6.18 2.48
N PRO A 79 -3.93 -7.03 2.76
CA PRO A 79 -3.61 -8.38 3.23
C PRO A 79 -2.65 -9.08 2.28
N ASP A 80 -1.79 -9.94 2.84
CA ASP A 80 -0.67 -10.51 2.08
C ASP A 80 -1.13 -11.22 0.81
N ALA A 81 -2.18 -12.02 0.88
CA ALA A 81 -2.66 -12.76 -0.28
C ALA A 81 -3.19 -11.81 -1.36
N GLU A 82 -3.94 -10.79 -0.93
CA GLU A 82 -4.46 -9.80 -1.86
C GLU A 82 -3.34 -9.00 -2.51
N ALA A 83 -2.36 -8.60 -1.71
CA ALA A 83 -1.20 -7.85 -2.20
C ALA A 83 -0.41 -8.66 -3.22
N ALA A 84 -0.16 -9.94 -2.92
CA ALA A 84 0.59 -10.79 -3.83
C ALA A 84 -0.14 -10.97 -5.16
N GLU A 85 -1.44 -11.19 -5.11
CA GLU A 85 -2.24 -11.37 -6.32
C GLU A 85 -2.27 -10.09 -7.14
N LEU A 86 -2.47 -8.95 -6.49
CA LEU A 86 -2.50 -7.67 -7.18
C LEU A 86 -1.17 -7.39 -7.87
N ARG A 87 -0.05 -7.61 -7.16
CA ARG A 87 1.28 -7.40 -7.74
C ARG A 87 1.51 -8.34 -8.92
N ARG A 88 1.07 -9.59 -8.79
CA ARG A 88 1.22 -10.58 -9.87
C ARG A 88 0.47 -10.13 -11.12
N VAL A 89 -0.79 -9.72 -10.95
CA VAL A 89 -1.62 -9.33 -12.08
C VAL A 89 -1.11 -8.03 -12.70
N PHE A 90 -0.76 -7.06 -11.87
CA PHE A 90 -0.23 -5.80 -12.37
C PHE A 90 1.09 -6.02 -13.11
N SER A 91 1.96 -6.85 -12.56
CA SER A 91 3.23 -7.17 -13.19
C SER A 91 3.03 -7.81 -14.56
N ALA A 92 2.06 -8.72 -14.68
CA ALA A 92 1.76 -9.35 -15.97
C ALA A 92 1.30 -8.33 -17.00
N GLU A 93 0.46 -7.37 -16.59
CA GLU A 93 0.00 -6.33 -17.51
C GLU A 93 1.14 -5.41 -17.91
N MET A 94 2.02 -5.08 -16.97
CA MET A 94 3.16 -4.23 -17.30
C MET A 94 4.13 -4.94 -18.23
N ASP A 95 4.38 -6.23 -18.02
CA ASP A 95 5.21 -7.01 -18.94
C ASP A 95 4.64 -6.95 -20.35
N ARG A 96 3.32 -7.08 -20.48
CA ARG A 96 2.67 -6.98 -21.77
C ARG A 96 2.90 -5.62 -22.43
N LEU A 97 2.78 -4.54 -21.64
CA LEU A 97 2.97 -3.20 -22.17
C LEU A 97 4.41 -2.93 -22.59
N TYR A 98 5.36 -3.36 -21.76
CA TYR A 98 6.78 -3.17 -22.09
C TYR A 98 7.16 -3.99 -23.31
N GLU A 99 6.66 -5.21 -23.44
CA GLU A 99 6.94 -6.04 -24.59
C GLU A 99 6.35 -5.42 -25.86
N ALA A 100 5.11 -4.94 -25.78
CA ALA A 100 4.45 -4.32 -26.92
C ALA A 100 5.16 -3.05 -27.37
N ALA A 101 5.76 -2.32 -26.41
CA ALA A 101 6.49 -1.10 -26.71
C ALA A 101 7.95 -1.34 -27.08
N ASP A 102 8.40 -2.59 -27.07
CA ASP A 102 9.79 -2.96 -27.31
C ASP A 102 10.73 -2.22 -26.36
N GLN A 103 10.35 -2.20 -25.08
CA GLN A 103 11.10 -1.55 -24.02
C GLN A 103 11.50 -2.57 -22.98
N GLU A 104 12.69 -2.41 -22.43
CA GLU A 104 13.14 -3.26 -21.36
C GLU A 104 12.52 -2.79 -20.04
N ARG A 105 11.90 -3.70 -19.31
CA ARG A 105 11.26 -3.37 -18.06
C ARG A 105 12.30 -3.34 -16.92
N PRO A 106 12.38 -2.23 -16.17
CA PRO A 106 13.28 -2.16 -15.04
C PRO A 106 12.79 -3.05 -13.91
N GLU A 107 13.70 -3.52 -13.09
CA GLU A 107 13.35 -4.32 -11.93
C GLU A 107 13.08 -3.39 -10.76
N VAL A 108 11.81 -3.19 -10.46
CA VAL A 108 11.40 -2.28 -9.38
C VAL A 108 11.01 -3.02 -8.11
N GLY A 109 10.83 -4.34 -8.18
CA GLY A 109 10.44 -5.13 -7.02
C GLY A 109 11.47 -5.13 -5.90
N GLY A 110 12.74 -4.87 -6.23
CA GLY A 110 13.80 -4.78 -5.25
C GLY A 110 13.99 -3.39 -4.67
N LEU A 111 13.27 -2.41 -5.18
CA LEU A 111 13.35 -1.04 -4.69
C LEU A 111 12.40 -0.86 -3.52
N ASP A 112 12.94 -0.35 -2.42
CA ASP A 112 12.19 -0.21 -1.18
C ASP A 112 12.16 1.26 -0.78
N PHE A 113 11.00 1.86 -0.88
CA PHE A 113 10.81 3.27 -0.57
C PHE A 113 9.82 3.48 0.56
#